data_372ab3ddeddc7814525395bc9c89a6a0
#
_entry.id   372ab3ddeddc7814525395bc9c89a6a0
#
_cell.length_a   1.000
_cell.length_b   1.000
_cell.length_c   1.000
_cell.angle_alpha   90.00
_cell.angle_beta   90.00
_cell.angle_gamma   90.00
#
_symmetry.space_group_name_H-M   'P 1'
#
loop_
_entity.id
_entity.type
_entity.pdbx_description
1 polymer ?
#
loop_
_entity_poly.entity_id
_entity_poly.type
_entity_poly.pdbx_seq_one_letter_code
_entity_poly.pdbx_strand_id
1 'polypeptide(L)'
;MAQLQSEIKNGTDKSSSATAVKYYAGIDLGGTGIKCGIVDENGKIVAIKKCPTRKGVEAKEIISDMANLVKDLQKETGLTLEGVGVGCPGLIDTEKGNVVFCCNLAWRNVPLVKTLKEQLNLPVFVANDANVAALGEYHFGAGKKYKSLVMITLGTGVGSGIVFNGKLFEGNLGAGVELGHEVIKIGGEKCTCGRKGCFEAYASATALIRQAKKAMDGDKESLLWKLVDGDKENLNGKIVFDALREGDKTAEKVVKKYTDYLAAGVTNVINAFHPQAILLGGGICAAGDVFLTPLKRKVNRQIYGGTKFAPVEIVVASLGNDAGIYGAAALAF
;
A
#
# COMPACT_ATOMS: atom_id res chain seq x y z
N MET A 1 -23.24 51.10 52.58
CA MET A 1 -23.72 50.17 53.60
C MET A 1 -23.67 48.78 53.01
N ALA A 2 -22.70 48.10 53.42
CA ALA A 2 -22.72 46.87 54.21
C ALA A 2 -22.89 45.61 53.31
N GLN A 3 -21.80 44.92 53.22
CA GLN A 3 -21.55 43.60 53.80
C GLN A 3 -21.98 42.48 52.82
N LEU A 4 -21.27 41.43 52.55
CA LEU A 4 -20.16 40.67 53.19
C LEU A 4 -19.58 39.78 52.11
N GLN A 5 -18.31 39.67 51.94
CA GLN A 5 -17.35 38.67 52.43
C GLN A 5 -17.81 37.19 52.41
N SER A 6 -16.91 36.43 51.80
CA SER A 6 -16.57 35.02 52.01
C SER A 6 -17.42 33.95 51.28
N GLU A 7 -16.83 33.33 50.26
CA GLU A 7 -16.31 31.99 50.47
C GLU A 7 -15.37 31.55 49.33
N ILE A 8 -14.10 31.58 49.68
CA ILE A 8 -13.09 30.75 49.01
C ILE A 8 -13.37 29.33 49.49
N LYS A 9 -13.66 28.41 48.60
CA LYS A 9 -13.29 27.01 48.82
C LYS A 9 -13.28 26.20 47.54
N ASN A 10 -12.11 25.59 47.39
CA ASN A 10 -11.81 24.31 46.80
C ASN A 10 -11.74 24.25 45.27
N GLY A 11 -10.52 24.45 44.84
CA GLY A 11 -10.01 23.85 43.64
C GLY A 11 -10.31 22.33 43.66
N THR A 12 -11.15 21.91 42.78
CA THR A 12 -11.17 20.53 42.38
C THR A 12 -10.07 20.37 41.33
N ASP A 13 -9.01 19.79 41.79
CA ASP A 13 -7.95 19.20 41.03
C ASP A 13 -8.58 18.30 39.95
N LYS A 14 -8.73 18.82 38.73
CA LYS A 14 -8.96 17.98 37.56
C LYS A 14 -7.63 17.34 37.27
N SER A 15 -7.31 16.25 37.99
CA SER A 15 -6.34 15.30 37.52
C SER A 15 -6.84 14.82 36.16
N SER A 16 -6.26 15.38 35.12
CA SER A 16 -6.32 14.82 33.80
C SER A 16 -5.66 13.45 33.91
N SER A 17 -6.48 12.41 34.07
CA SER A 17 -6.02 11.05 33.88
C SER A 17 -5.48 10.98 32.46
N ALA A 18 -4.18 11.07 32.32
CA ALA A 18 -3.53 10.77 31.05
C ALA A 18 -3.97 9.35 30.67
N THR A 19 -4.85 9.24 29.69
CA THR A 19 -5.27 7.94 29.18
C THR A 19 -4.00 7.22 28.74
N ALA A 20 -3.78 6.01 29.26
CA ALA A 20 -2.61 5.21 28.92
C ALA A 20 -2.59 5.00 27.39
N VAL A 21 -1.42 5.20 26.78
CA VAL A 21 -1.21 5.02 25.33
C VAL A 21 -1.55 3.57 24.97
N LYS A 22 -2.37 3.39 23.95
CA LYS A 22 -2.77 2.08 23.45
C LYS A 22 -1.81 1.59 22.39
N TYR A 23 -1.57 0.28 22.37
CA TYR A 23 -0.65 -0.37 21.46
C TYR A 23 -1.34 -1.49 20.68
N TYR A 24 -0.97 -1.63 19.42
CA TYR A 24 -1.55 -2.58 18.48
C TYR A 24 -0.43 -3.28 17.70
N ALA A 25 -0.60 -4.54 17.37
CA ALA A 25 0.31 -5.22 16.46
C ALA A 25 -0.20 -5.12 15.03
N GLY A 26 0.67 -4.76 14.11
CA GLY A 26 0.43 -4.82 12.68
C GLY A 26 1.31 -5.87 12.04
N ILE A 27 0.70 -6.82 11.33
CA ILE A 27 1.39 -7.89 10.59
C ILE A 27 1.22 -7.64 9.10
N ASP A 28 2.34 -7.55 8.39
CA ASP A 28 2.41 -7.50 6.92
C ASP A 28 2.89 -8.86 6.42
N LEU A 29 1.96 -9.68 5.93
CA LEU A 29 2.22 -11.02 5.41
C LEU A 29 2.49 -10.96 3.91
N GLY A 30 3.74 -11.12 3.53
CA GLY A 30 4.13 -11.24 2.13
C GLY A 30 4.44 -12.67 1.70
N GLY A 31 4.55 -12.90 0.40
CA GLY A 31 4.89 -14.23 -0.15
C GLY A 31 6.33 -14.70 0.13
N THR A 32 7.21 -13.82 0.61
CA THR A 32 8.62 -14.13 0.89
C THR A 32 9.05 -13.80 2.31
N GLY A 33 8.28 -12.97 3.01
CA GLY A 33 8.60 -12.53 4.37
C GLY A 33 7.37 -12.03 5.10
N ILE A 34 7.42 -12.15 6.41
CA ILE A 34 6.42 -11.65 7.36
C ILE A 34 7.10 -10.57 8.16
N LYS A 35 6.49 -9.37 8.23
CA LYS A 35 6.89 -8.31 9.13
C LYS A 35 5.81 -8.13 10.20
N CYS A 36 6.22 -7.93 11.44
CA CYS A 36 5.32 -7.58 12.52
C CYS A 36 5.90 -6.38 13.27
N GLY A 37 5.07 -5.40 13.57
CA GLY A 37 5.45 -4.26 14.38
C GLY A 37 4.41 -3.92 15.43
N ILE A 38 4.86 -3.39 16.58
CA ILE A 38 3.99 -2.75 17.57
C ILE A 38 3.93 -1.26 17.25
N VAL A 39 2.71 -0.76 17.08
CA VAL A 39 2.41 0.64 16.76
C VAL A 39 1.52 1.21 17.87
N ASP A 40 1.83 2.41 18.36
CA ASP A 40 0.94 3.11 19.26
C ASP A 40 -0.20 3.82 18.51
N GLU A 41 -1.23 4.24 19.22
CA GLU A 41 -2.38 4.96 18.65
C GLU A 41 -2.03 6.28 17.93
N ASN A 42 -0.82 6.82 18.16
CA ASN A 42 -0.32 8.03 17.53
C ASN A 42 0.49 7.74 16.26
N GLY A 43 0.71 6.47 15.94
CA GLY A 43 1.48 6.05 14.77
C GLY A 43 3.00 5.99 15.00
N LYS A 44 3.47 5.81 16.24
CA LYS A 44 4.86 5.52 16.51
C LYS A 44 5.09 4.02 16.51
N ILE A 45 5.96 3.53 15.64
CA ILE A 45 6.45 2.15 15.71
C ILE A 45 7.40 2.03 16.90
N VAL A 46 7.07 1.14 17.83
CA VAL A 46 7.86 0.88 19.04
C VAL A 46 8.91 -0.20 18.79
N ALA A 47 8.52 -1.27 18.10
CA ALA A 47 9.40 -2.38 17.78
C ALA A 47 8.94 -3.08 16.50
N ILE A 48 9.90 -3.68 15.79
CA ILE A 48 9.64 -4.46 14.57
C ILE A 48 10.43 -5.76 14.61
N LYS A 49 9.79 -6.85 14.20
CA LYS A 49 10.42 -8.13 13.88
C LYS A 49 9.99 -8.62 12.51
N LYS A 50 10.82 -9.50 11.94
CA LYS A 50 10.55 -10.14 10.66
C LYS A 50 11.07 -11.57 10.64
N CYS A 51 10.40 -12.41 9.85
CA CYS A 51 10.88 -13.75 9.51
C CYS A 51 10.58 -14.07 8.04
N PRO A 52 11.26 -15.04 7.44
CA PRO A 52 10.89 -15.53 6.10
C PRO A 52 9.50 -16.18 6.12
N THR A 53 8.73 -16.01 5.04
CA THR A 53 7.52 -16.82 4.83
C THR A 53 7.93 -18.19 4.36
N ARG A 54 7.61 -19.23 5.13
CA ARG A 54 7.93 -20.62 4.79
C ARG A 54 7.12 -21.08 3.58
N LYS A 55 7.76 -21.79 2.68
CA LYS A 55 7.10 -22.35 1.48
C LYS A 55 6.85 -23.85 1.67
N GLY A 56 5.75 -24.35 1.08
CA GLY A 56 5.45 -25.78 1.11
C GLY A 56 5.01 -26.33 2.47
N VAL A 57 4.66 -25.45 3.40
CA VAL A 57 4.13 -25.82 4.70
C VAL A 57 2.64 -25.52 4.79
N GLU A 58 1.96 -26.09 5.79
CA GLU A 58 0.54 -25.81 6.04
C GLU A 58 0.31 -24.35 6.47
N ALA A 59 -0.85 -23.81 6.13
CA ALA A 59 -1.23 -22.45 6.52
C ALA A 59 -1.12 -22.20 8.03
N LYS A 60 -1.48 -23.20 8.83
CA LYS A 60 -1.41 -23.14 10.30
C LYS A 60 0.01 -22.86 10.81
N GLU A 61 1.03 -23.36 10.14
CA GLU A 61 2.42 -23.14 10.52
C GLU A 61 2.86 -21.69 10.26
N ILE A 62 2.46 -21.11 9.11
CA ILE A 62 2.72 -19.69 8.81
C ILE A 62 1.95 -18.79 9.80
N ILE A 63 0.72 -19.15 10.15
CA ILE A 63 -0.05 -18.42 11.16
C ILE A 63 0.61 -18.51 12.54
N SER A 64 1.22 -19.66 12.88
CA SER A 64 1.99 -19.78 14.11
C SER A 64 3.26 -18.92 14.12
N ASP A 65 3.93 -18.77 12.96
CA ASP A 65 5.06 -17.84 12.84
C ASP A 65 4.62 -16.38 13.11
N MET A 66 3.46 -15.97 12.59
CA MET A 66 2.88 -14.66 12.89
C MET A 66 2.58 -14.48 14.37
N ALA A 67 1.96 -15.49 15.01
CA ALA A 67 1.67 -15.46 16.43
C ALA A 67 2.94 -15.36 17.28
N ASN A 68 3.98 -16.09 16.91
CA ASN A 68 5.28 -16.05 17.59
C ASN A 68 5.93 -14.67 17.50
N LEU A 69 5.90 -14.02 16.33
CA LEU A 69 6.41 -12.65 16.18
C LEU A 69 5.71 -11.67 17.12
N VAL A 70 4.38 -11.75 17.25
CA VAL A 70 3.61 -10.91 18.18
C VAL A 70 4.01 -11.17 19.62
N LYS A 71 4.06 -12.46 20.06
CA LYS A 71 4.44 -12.86 21.42
C LYS A 71 5.87 -12.42 21.76
N ASP A 72 6.78 -12.57 20.83
CA ASP A 72 8.17 -12.15 21.01
C ASP A 72 8.29 -10.64 21.19
N LEU A 73 7.55 -9.85 20.38
CA LEU A 73 7.52 -8.40 20.52
C LEU A 73 6.87 -7.96 21.84
N GLN A 74 5.77 -8.60 22.27
CA GLN A 74 5.17 -8.32 23.58
C GLN A 74 6.15 -8.62 24.73
N LYS A 75 6.86 -9.75 24.66
CA LYS A 75 7.84 -10.14 25.69
C LYS A 75 9.01 -9.15 25.75
N GLU A 76 9.50 -8.70 24.62
CA GLU A 76 10.65 -7.77 24.54
C GLU A 76 10.28 -6.35 24.99
N THR A 77 9.07 -5.90 24.68
CA THR A 77 8.62 -4.54 24.99
C THR A 77 7.92 -4.44 26.33
N GLY A 78 7.41 -5.56 26.88
CA GLY A 78 6.57 -5.56 28.07
C GLY A 78 5.20 -4.91 27.89
N LEU A 79 4.79 -4.61 26.63
CA LEU A 79 3.56 -3.88 26.34
C LEU A 79 2.35 -4.81 26.25
N THR A 80 1.22 -4.30 26.69
CA THR A 80 -0.08 -4.93 26.46
C THR A 80 -0.67 -4.42 25.15
N LEU A 81 -1.14 -5.32 24.31
CA LEU A 81 -1.76 -4.99 23.02
C LEU A 81 -3.28 -5.02 23.13
N GLU A 82 -3.94 -4.04 22.51
CA GLU A 82 -5.40 -3.97 22.38
C GLU A 82 -5.95 -4.87 21.27
N GLY A 83 -5.13 -5.12 20.24
CA GLY A 83 -5.51 -5.94 19.10
C GLY A 83 -4.38 -6.18 18.10
N VAL A 84 -4.66 -7.03 17.13
CA VAL A 84 -3.74 -7.41 16.06
C VAL A 84 -4.44 -7.28 14.72
N GLY A 85 -3.83 -6.56 13.78
CA GLY A 85 -4.30 -6.55 12.41
C GLY A 85 -3.31 -7.27 11.49
N VAL A 86 -3.81 -7.79 10.38
CA VAL A 86 -3.03 -8.52 9.38
C VAL A 86 -3.34 -7.99 7.98
N GLY A 87 -2.32 -7.54 7.28
CA GLY A 87 -2.35 -7.35 5.82
C GLY A 87 -1.94 -8.66 5.16
N CYS A 88 -2.81 -9.22 4.33
CA CYS A 88 -2.59 -10.51 3.68
C CYS A 88 -2.85 -10.40 2.17
N PRO A 89 -1.98 -10.91 1.30
CA PRO A 89 -2.23 -10.91 -0.14
C PRO A 89 -3.37 -11.84 -0.50
N GLY A 90 -4.11 -11.49 -1.56
CA GLY A 90 -5.18 -12.28 -2.11
C GLY A 90 -6.58 -11.80 -1.77
N LEU A 91 -7.56 -12.69 -1.99
CA LEU A 91 -8.97 -12.42 -1.75
C LEU A 91 -9.32 -12.73 -0.29
N ILE A 92 -9.77 -11.72 0.44
CA ILE A 92 -10.05 -11.78 1.88
C ILE A 92 -11.54 -11.56 2.14
N ASP A 93 -12.19 -12.51 2.80
CA ASP A 93 -13.52 -12.32 3.40
C ASP A 93 -13.30 -11.70 4.79
N THR A 94 -13.34 -10.38 4.86
CA THR A 94 -13.05 -9.62 6.09
C THR A 94 -14.11 -9.83 7.17
N GLU A 95 -15.37 -10.09 6.78
CA GLU A 95 -16.45 -10.36 7.74
C GLU A 95 -16.23 -11.69 8.47
N LYS A 96 -15.82 -12.74 7.73
CA LYS A 96 -15.53 -14.06 8.32
C LYS A 96 -14.09 -14.19 8.82
N GLY A 97 -13.20 -13.27 8.45
CA GLY A 97 -11.79 -13.34 8.78
C GLY A 97 -11.03 -14.47 8.07
N ASN A 98 -11.47 -14.81 6.85
CA ASN A 98 -10.92 -15.91 6.07
C ASN A 98 -10.13 -15.39 4.86
N VAL A 99 -9.00 -16.04 4.57
CA VAL A 99 -8.33 -15.91 3.27
C VAL A 99 -9.00 -16.89 2.31
N VAL A 100 -9.86 -16.35 1.43
CA VAL A 100 -10.62 -17.17 0.46
C VAL A 100 -9.67 -17.77 -0.56
N PHE A 101 -8.76 -16.96 -1.07
CA PHE A 101 -7.77 -17.39 -2.04
C PHE A 101 -6.51 -16.52 -2.01
N CYS A 102 -5.34 -17.14 -1.95
CA CYS A 102 -4.05 -16.48 -2.11
C CYS A 102 -3.12 -17.34 -2.96
N CYS A 103 -2.81 -16.88 -4.17
CA CYS A 103 -1.93 -17.58 -5.10
C CYS A 103 -0.50 -17.70 -4.55
N ASN A 104 0.03 -16.62 -3.96
CA ASN A 104 1.41 -16.54 -3.49
C ASN A 104 1.73 -17.51 -2.34
N LEU A 105 0.71 -17.84 -1.55
CA LEU A 105 0.81 -18.75 -0.39
C LEU A 105 0.17 -20.11 -0.67
N ALA A 106 -0.42 -20.30 -1.84
CA ALA A 106 -1.22 -21.49 -2.19
C ALA A 106 -2.38 -21.75 -1.20
N TRP A 107 -2.92 -20.68 -0.60
CA TRP A 107 -3.99 -20.78 0.39
C TRP A 107 -5.37 -20.81 -0.26
N ARG A 108 -6.29 -21.61 0.33
CA ARG A 108 -7.71 -21.67 -0.03
C ARG A 108 -8.54 -21.84 1.23
N ASN A 109 -9.49 -20.94 1.44
CA ASN A 109 -10.43 -20.95 2.58
C ASN A 109 -9.74 -21.13 3.95
N VAL A 110 -8.64 -20.38 4.17
CA VAL A 110 -7.87 -20.45 5.43
C VAL A 110 -8.53 -19.55 6.48
N PRO A 111 -8.94 -20.10 7.66
CA PRO A 111 -9.59 -19.35 8.75
C PRO A 111 -8.54 -18.59 9.56
N LEU A 112 -7.91 -17.56 8.94
CA LEU A 112 -6.75 -16.86 9.49
C LEU A 112 -7.07 -16.20 10.83
N VAL A 113 -8.12 -15.39 10.88
CA VAL A 113 -8.51 -14.65 12.11
C VAL A 113 -8.80 -15.60 13.25
N LYS A 114 -9.60 -16.65 13.00
CA LYS A 114 -9.93 -17.64 14.03
C LYS A 114 -8.67 -18.29 14.59
N THR A 115 -7.80 -18.80 13.71
CA THR A 115 -6.59 -19.52 14.10
C THR A 115 -5.61 -18.62 14.87
N LEU A 116 -5.45 -17.37 14.44
CA LEU A 116 -4.53 -16.43 15.08
C LEU A 116 -5.10 -15.96 16.44
N LYS A 117 -6.41 -15.71 16.51
CA LYS A 117 -7.11 -15.33 17.75
C LYS A 117 -6.99 -16.40 18.82
N GLU A 118 -7.13 -17.68 18.46
CA GLU A 118 -6.96 -18.81 19.37
C GLU A 118 -5.53 -18.88 19.97
N GLN A 119 -4.51 -18.48 19.19
CA GLN A 119 -3.13 -18.52 19.64
C GLN A 119 -2.70 -17.29 20.46
N LEU A 120 -3.32 -16.12 20.21
CA LEU A 120 -2.93 -14.85 20.85
C LEU A 120 -3.86 -14.42 21.99
N ASN A 121 -5.11 -14.91 22.02
CA ASN A 121 -6.16 -14.45 22.90
C ASN A 121 -6.38 -12.92 22.85
N LEU A 122 -6.29 -12.35 21.63
CA LEU A 122 -6.49 -10.93 21.35
C LEU A 122 -7.52 -10.76 20.24
N PRO A 123 -8.19 -9.60 20.11
CA PRO A 123 -8.93 -9.25 18.90
C PRO A 123 -8.01 -9.29 17.67
N VAL A 124 -8.45 -9.92 16.58
CA VAL A 124 -7.68 -10.04 15.33
C VAL A 124 -8.54 -9.60 14.16
N PHE A 125 -7.94 -8.83 13.25
CA PHE A 125 -8.56 -8.30 12.04
C PHE A 125 -7.66 -8.61 10.83
N VAL A 126 -8.26 -8.75 9.65
CA VAL A 126 -7.52 -9.00 8.42
C VAL A 126 -8.11 -8.22 7.27
N ALA A 127 -7.26 -7.73 6.37
CA ALA A 127 -7.66 -7.17 5.10
C ALA A 127 -6.59 -7.47 4.02
N ASN A 128 -6.90 -7.17 2.76
CA ASN A 128 -5.92 -7.27 1.68
C ASN A 128 -4.72 -6.33 1.93
N ASP A 129 -3.52 -6.74 1.53
CA ASP A 129 -2.25 -6.03 1.76
C ASP A 129 -2.22 -4.61 1.17
N ALA A 130 -2.76 -4.40 -0.04
CA ALA A 130 -2.85 -3.08 -0.66
C ALA A 130 -3.90 -2.18 0.05
N ASN A 131 -5.03 -2.75 0.48
CA ASN A 131 -6.02 -2.05 1.30
C ASN A 131 -5.43 -1.61 2.63
N VAL A 132 -4.69 -2.48 3.27
CA VAL A 132 -3.97 -2.19 4.53
C VAL A 132 -2.95 -1.07 4.33
N ALA A 133 -2.16 -1.11 3.26
CA ALA A 133 -1.21 -0.04 2.96
C ALA A 133 -1.91 1.32 2.76
N ALA A 134 -3.06 1.33 2.09
CA ALA A 134 -3.87 2.54 1.91
C ALA A 134 -4.40 3.09 3.25
N LEU A 135 -4.84 2.19 4.15
CA LEU A 135 -5.30 2.55 5.49
C LEU A 135 -4.15 3.13 6.34
N GLY A 136 -2.94 2.57 6.23
CA GLY A 136 -1.74 3.07 6.90
C GLY A 136 -1.41 4.50 6.46
N GLU A 137 -1.38 4.75 5.16
CA GLU A 137 -1.16 6.08 4.60
C GLU A 137 -2.27 7.07 5.00
N TYR A 138 -3.51 6.61 5.10
CA TYR A 138 -4.63 7.43 5.57
C TYR A 138 -4.45 7.86 7.03
N HIS A 139 -4.11 6.97 7.94
CA HIS A 139 -3.98 7.28 9.35
C HIS A 139 -2.66 7.97 9.71
N PHE A 140 -1.55 7.57 9.11
CA PHE A 140 -0.22 7.93 9.58
C PHE A 140 0.69 8.56 8.51
N GLY A 141 0.33 8.45 7.24
CA GLY A 141 1.16 8.88 6.13
C GLY A 141 0.66 10.12 5.39
N ALA A 142 0.94 10.15 4.10
CA ALA A 142 0.59 11.25 3.20
C ALA A 142 -0.93 11.46 3.05
N GLY A 143 -1.73 10.47 3.46
CA GLY A 143 -3.18 10.48 3.39
C GLY A 143 -3.90 11.24 4.50
N LYS A 144 -3.23 11.58 5.62
CA LYS A 144 -3.84 12.14 6.86
C LYS A 144 -4.75 13.35 6.66
N LYS A 145 -4.50 14.16 5.67
CA LYS A 145 -5.28 15.40 5.43
C LYS A 145 -6.52 15.20 4.54
N TYR A 146 -6.71 13.99 3.99
CA TYR A 146 -7.80 13.71 3.07
C TYR A 146 -8.88 12.85 3.73
N LYS A 147 -10.14 13.13 3.43
CA LYS A 147 -11.28 12.28 3.84
C LYS A 147 -11.49 11.10 2.91
N SER A 148 -11.05 11.23 1.67
CA SER A 148 -11.12 10.17 0.67
C SER A 148 -9.85 10.12 -0.16
N LEU A 149 -9.33 8.94 -0.35
CA LEU A 149 -8.14 8.70 -1.17
C LEU A 149 -8.22 7.34 -1.88
N VAL A 150 -7.52 7.25 -2.99
CA VAL A 150 -7.18 5.97 -3.62
C VAL A 150 -5.67 5.84 -3.65
N MET A 151 -5.16 4.78 -3.08
CA MET A 151 -3.74 4.42 -3.17
C MET A 151 -3.55 3.46 -4.35
N ILE A 152 -2.51 3.70 -5.14
CA ILE A 152 -2.06 2.84 -6.23
C ILE A 152 -0.60 2.50 -5.97
N THR A 153 -0.29 1.21 -5.81
CA THR A 153 1.08 0.74 -5.59
C THR A 153 1.70 0.23 -6.89
N LEU A 154 2.85 0.79 -7.26
CA LEU A 154 3.59 0.49 -8.48
C LEU A 154 4.80 -0.38 -8.15
N GLY A 155 4.55 -1.68 -8.00
CA GLY A 155 5.54 -2.71 -7.70
C GLY A 155 5.67 -3.74 -8.83
N THR A 156 5.89 -5.01 -8.48
CA THR A 156 5.87 -6.15 -9.43
C THR A 156 4.56 -6.16 -10.21
N GLY A 157 3.44 -5.87 -9.52
CA GLY A 157 2.12 -5.61 -10.09
C GLY A 157 1.65 -4.20 -9.82
N VAL A 158 0.35 -3.97 -9.98
CA VAL A 158 -0.36 -2.75 -9.59
C VAL A 158 -1.43 -3.13 -8.58
N GLY A 159 -1.15 -2.85 -7.30
CA GLY A 159 -2.14 -2.98 -6.23
C GLY A 159 -2.89 -1.66 -6.00
N SER A 160 -4.03 -1.74 -5.32
CA SER A 160 -4.81 -0.56 -4.99
C SER A 160 -5.60 -0.74 -3.70
N GLY A 161 -5.84 0.37 -3.02
CA GLY A 161 -6.71 0.44 -1.85
C GLY A 161 -7.47 1.75 -1.85
N ILE A 162 -8.72 1.72 -1.41
CA ILE A 162 -9.62 2.87 -1.40
C ILE A 162 -10.08 3.15 0.02
N VAL A 163 -9.95 4.40 0.44
CA VAL A 163 -10.49 4.89 1.70
C VAL A 163 -11.49 6.00 1.43
N PHE A 164 -12.73 5.83 1.88
CA PHE A 164 -13.78 6.85 1.84
C PHE A 164 -14.26 7.16 3.25
N ASN A 165 -14.20 8.44 3.63
CA ASN A 165 -14.63 8.92 4.95
C ASN A 165 -14.03 8.10 6.11
N GLY A 166 -12.75 7.75 6.00
CA GLY A 166 -12.03 7.00 7.02
C GLY A 166 -12.25 5.49 7.02
N LYS A 167 -13.00 4.97 6.07
CA LYS A 167 -13.31 3.54 5.98
C LYS A 167 -12.74 2.94 4.69
N LEU A 168 -12.19 1.74 4.79
CA LEU A 168 -11.82 0.95 3.62
C LEU A 168 -13.07 0.64 2.78
N PHE A 169 -12.93 0.78 1.48
CA PHE A 169 -13.89 0.30 0.51
C PHE A 169 -13.32 -0.97 -0.14
N GLU A 170 -13.87 -2.11 0.17
CA GLU A 170 -13.33 -3.42 -0.24
C GLU A 170 -14.25 -4.12 -1.26
N GLY A 171 -15.42 -3.53 -1.56
CA GLY A 171 -16.43 -4.16 -2.38
C GLY A 171 -17.14 -5.32 -1.67
N ASN A 172 -17.93 -6.08 -2.41
CA ASN A 172 -18.63 -7.25 -1.88
C ASN A 172 -17.62 -8.37 -1.59
N LEU A 173 -17.67 -8.96 -0.40
CA LEU A 173 -16.78 -10.04 0.06
C LEU A 173 -15.29 -9.71 -0.01
N GLY A 174 -14.91 -8.44 0.07
CA GLY A 174 -13.51 -8.04 -0.06
C GLY A 174 -12.90 -8.27 -1.46
N ALA A 175 -13.73 -8.49 -2.48
CA ALA A 175 -13.30 -8.85 -3.84
C ALA A 175 -13.17 -7.65 -4.78
N GLY A 176 -13.40 -6.44 -4.28
CA GLY A 176 -13.31 -5.20 -5.05
C GLY A 176 -11.92 -4.60 -5.07
N VAL A 177 -11.84 -3.43 -5.70
CA VAL A 177 -10.62 -2.59 -5.72
C VAL A 177 -9.43 -3.20 -6.47
N GLU A 178 -9.68 -4.13 -7.38
CA GLU A 178 -8.67 -4.72 -8.26
C GLU A 178 -8.39 -3.82 -9.50
N LEU A 179 -8.05 -2.54 -9.23
CA LEU A 179 -7.90 -1.51 -10.28
C LEU A 179 -6.76 -1.83 -11.27
N GLY A 180 -5.72 -2.54 -10.80
CA GLY A 180 -4.64 -3.04 -11.66
C GLY A 180 -5.12 -3.95 -12.79
N HIS A 181 -6.29 -4.56 -12.64
CA HIS A 181 -6.86 -5.48 -13.63
C HIS A 181 -7.96 -4.84 -14.51
N GLU A 182 -8.20 -3.54 -14.40
CA GLU A 182 -9.01 -2.79 -15.36
C GLU A 182 -8.33 -2.77 -16.73
N VAL A 183 -9.11 -2.97 -17.80
CA VAL A 183 -8.58 -2.97 -19.16
C VAL A 183 -8.44 -1.55 -19.68
N ILE A 184 -7.21 -1.08 -19.84
CA ILE A 184 -6.90 0.23 -20.44
C ILE A 184 -6.58 0.13 -21.95
N LYS A 185 -6.37 -1.09 -22.46
CA LYS A 185 -6.12 -1.33 -23.89
C LYS A 185 -6.69 -2.66 -24.36
N ILE A 186 -7.82 -2.62 -25.04
CA ILE A 186 -8.46 -3.82 -25.61
C ILE A 186 -7.49 -4.57 -26.53
N GLY A 187 -7.39 -5.90 -26.34
CA GLY A 187 -6.51 -6.74 -27.14
C GLY A 187 -5.00 -6.54 -26.89
N GLY A 188 -4.64 -5.79 -25.84
CA GLY A 188 -3.26 -5.44 -25.53
C GLY A 188 -2.42 -6.56 -24.92
N GLU A 189 -1.42 -6.18 -24.11
CA GLU A 189 -0.46 -7.08 -23.46
C GLU A 189 -1.17 -8.11 -22.55
N LYS A 190 -0.64 -9.34 -22.51
CA LYS A 190 -1.14 -10.38 -21.61
C LYS A 190 -0.85 -9.99 -20.15
N CYS A 191 -1.84 -10.12 -19.29
CA CYS A 191 -1.72 -9.94 -17.86
C CYS A 191 -1.61 -11.30 -17.14
N THR A 192 -0.98 -11.29 -15.96
CA THR A 192 -0.86 -12.46 -15.07
C THR A 192 -2.21 -13.03 -14.63
N CYS A 193 -3.27 -12.20 -14.58
CA CYS A 193 -4.63 -12.64 -14.28
C CYS A 193 -5.33 -13.42 -15.42
N GLY A 194 -4.65 -13.64 -16.55
CA GLY A 194 -5.17 -14.35 -17.74
C GLY A 194 -5.85 -13.46 -18.77
N ARG A 195 -6.22 -12.20 -18.43
CA ARG A 195 -6.80 -11.23 -19.37
C ARG A 195 -5.73 -10.55 -20.22
N LYS A 196 -6.16 -9.73 -21.17
CA LYS A 196 -5.29 -8.87 -21.97
C LYS A 196 -5.66 -7.41 -21.79
N GLY A 197 -4.64 -6.55 -21.74
CA GLY A 197 -4.84 -5.11 -21.73
C GLY A 197 -5.03 -4.47 -20.38
N CYS A 198 -4.85 -5.20 -19.27
CA CYS A 198 -4.97 -4.70 -17.92
C CYS A 198 -4.00 -3.56 -17.63
N PHE A 199 -4.38 -2.63 -16.78
CA PHE A 199 -3.58 -1.50 -16.33
C PHE A 199 -2.21 -1.95 -15.79
N GLU A 200 -2.17 -2.99 -14.96
CA GLU A 200 -0.94 -3.62 -14.46
C GLU A 200 0.04 -4.01 -15.56
N ALA A 201 -0.47 -4.59 -16.66
CA ALA A 201 0.37 -5.02 -17.77
C ALA A 201 1.10 -3.87 -18.48
N TYR A 202 0.78 -2.61 -18.17
CA TYR A 202 1.39 -1.42 -18.76
C TYR A 202 2.04 -0.49 -17.75
N ALA A 203 1.60 -0.47 -16.50
CA ALA A 203 1.96 0.52 -15.50
C ALA A 203 2.65 -0.06 -14.24
N SER A 204 2.86 -1.37 -14.14
CA SER A 204 3.71 -1.93 -13.09
C SER A 204 5.20 -1.66 -13.34
N ALA A 205 6.04 -1.83 -12.32
CA ALA A 205 7.49 -1.79 -12.47
C ALA A 205 7.98 -2.87 -13.44
N THR A 206 7.40 -4.08 -13.37
CA THR A 206 7.66 -5.17 -14.33
C THR A 206 7.32 -4.75 -15.76
N ALA A 207 6.23 -4.02 -15.95
CA ALA A 207 5.85 -3.52 -17.26
C ALA A 207 6.81 -2.44 -17.79
N LEU A 208 7.33 -1.55 -16.93
CA LEU A 208 8.36 -0.58 -17.30
C LEU A 208 9.63 -1.29 -17.78
N ILE A 209 10.13 -2.27 -17.01
CA ILE A 209 11.32 -3.06 -17.33
C ILE A 209 11.13 -3.78 -18.67
N ARG A 210 9.98 -4.45 -18.86
CA ARG A 210 9.68 -5.14 -20.13
C ARG A 210 9.67 -4.19 -21.32
N GLN A 211 9.06 -3.00 -21.18
CA GLN A 211 9.03 -1.98 -22.23
C GLN A 211 10.42 -1.47 -22.54
N ALA A 212 11.28 -1.28 -21.54
CA ALA A 212 12.65 -0.84 -21.72
C ALA A 212 13.51 -1.94 -22.38
N LYS A 213 13.43 -3.20 -21.94
CA LYS A 213 14.13 -4.33 -22.59
C LYS A 213 13.78 -4.42 -24.07
N LYS A 214 12.51 -4.27 -24.43
CA LYS A 214 12.05 -4.28 -25.83
C LYS A 214 12.60 -3.08 -26.62
N ALA A 215 12.71 -1.91 -26.01
CA ALA A 215 13.25 -0.73 -26.67
C ALA A 215 14.76 -0.85 -26.90
N MET A 216 15.50 -1.45 -25.96
CA MET A 216 16.93 -1.73 -26.09
C MET A 216 17.25 -2.66 -27.28
N ASP A 217 16.37 -3.61 -27.59
CA ASP A 217 16.55 -4.51 -28.73
C ASP A 217 16.56 -3.73 -30.07
N GLY A 218 15.84 -2.62 -30.13
CA GLY A 218 15.76 -1.74 -31.31
C GLY A 218 16.80 -0.61 -31.35
N ASP A 219 17.59 -0.43 -30.29
CA ASP A 219 18.61 0.64 -30.19
C ASP A 219 19.83 0.15 -29.41
N LYS A 220 20.86 -0.26 -30.16
CA LYS A 220 22.11 -0.78 -29.58
C LYS A 220 23.04 0.29 -29.03
N GLU A 221 22.81 1.53 -29.38
CA GLU A 221 23.58 2.70 -28.93
C GLU A 221 23.01 3.33 -27.64
N SER A 222 21.84 2.86 -27.19
CA SER A 222 21.23 3.36 -25.95
C SER A 222 22.15 3.16 -24.75
N LEU A 223 22.24 4.19 -23.91
CA LEU A 223 22.98 4.18 -22.65
C LEU A 223 22.52 3.05 -21.71
N LEU A 224 21.27 2.58 -21.85
CA LEU A 224 20.76 1.44 -21.09
C LEU A 224 21.67 0.22 -21.19
N TRP A 225 22.26 -0.07 -22.37
CA TRP A 225 23.17 -1.20 -22.54
C TRP A 225 24.44 -1.06 -21.71
N LYS A 226 25.00 0.14 -21.62
CA LYS A 226 26.17 0.43 -20.79
C LYS A 226 25.83 0.29 -19.30
N LEU A 227 24.66 0.78 -18.86
CA LEU A 227 24.26 0.76 -17.46
C LEU A 227 23.91 -0.64 -16.93
N VAL A 228 23.72 -1.60 -17.82
CA VAL A 228 23.47 -3.02 -17.46
C VAL A 228 24.66 -3.93 -17.80
N ASP A 229 25.83 -3.36 -18.10
CA ASP A 229 27.05 -4.10 -18.46
C ASP A 229 26.81 -5.07 -19.63
N GLY A 230 25.98 -4.69 -20.61
CA GLY A 230 25.62 -5.49 -21.77
C GLY A 230 24.59 -6.61 -21.53
N ASP A 231 24.20 -6.87 -20.28
CA ASP A 231 23.19 -7.87 -19.94
C ASP A 231 21.87 -7.21 -19.53
N LYS A 232 20.88 -7.26 -20.43
CA LYS A 232 19.56 -6.67 -20.17
C LYS A 232 18.78 -7.35 -19.02
N GLU A 233 19.23 -8.50 -18.53
CA GLU A 233 18.59 -9.11 -17.35
C GLU A 233 18.91 -8.34 -16.07
N ASN A 234 19.98 -7.56 -16.04
CA ASN A 234 20.32 -6.64 -14.95
C ASN A 234 19.44 -5.39 -14.91
N LEU A 235 18.57 -5.17 -15.93
CA LEU A 235 17.75 -3.99 -16.02
C LEU A 235 16.70 -3.95 -14.93
N ASN A 236 16.61 -2.79 -14.26
CA ASN A 236 15.59 -2.49 -13.27
C ASN A 236 15.01 -1.09 -13.49
N GLY A 237 13.93 -0.76 -12.75
CA GLY A 237 13.25 0.53 -12.90
C GLY A 237 14.16 1.73 -12.63
N LYS A 238 15.08 1.62 -11.66
CA LYS A 238 16.02 2.70 -11.32
C LYS A 238 16.93 3.03 -12.53
N ILE A 239 17.53 2.02 -13.15
CA ILE A 239 18.41 2.17 -14.31
C ILE A 239 17.69 2.89 -15.46
N VAL A 240 16.40 2.59 -15.70
CA VAL A 240 15.63 3.27 -16.76
C VAL A 240 15.51 4.78 -16.49
N PHE A 241 15.27 5.18 -15.23
CA PHE A 241 15.20 6.59 -14.87
C PHE A 241 16.58 7.27 -14.80
N ASP A 242 17.62 6.54 -14.44
CA ASP A 242 19.00 7.07 -14.48
C ASP A 242 19.42 7.37 -15.90
N ALA A 243 19.20 6.46 -16.87
CA ALA A 243 19.44 6.70 -18.29
C ALA A 243 18.64 7.90 -18.81
N LEU A 244 17.37 8.06 -18.38
CA LEU A 244 16.56 9.24 -18.71
C LEU A 244 17.21 10.52 -18.22
N ARG A 245 17.73 10.56 -16.99
CA ARG A 245 18.40 11.75 -16.42
C ARG A 245 19.68 12.10 -17.16
N GLU A 246 20.36 11.10 -17.69
CA GLU A 246 21.56 11.28 -18.54
C GLU A 246 21.23 11.60 -20.01
N GLY A 247 19.94 11.77 -20.34
CA GLY A 247 19.50 12.22 -21.67
C GLY A 247 19.36 11.13 -22.73
N ASP A 248 19.34 9.84 -22.31
CA ASP A 248 19.12 8.72 -23.24
C ASP A 248 17.75 8.81 -23.92
N LYS A 249 17.76 8.83 -25.26
CA LYS A 249 16.53 9.00 -26.06
C LYS A 249 15.61 7.79 -26.04
N THR A 250 16.15 6.61 -25.84
CA THR A 250 15.38 5.38 -25.74
C THR A 250 14.71 5.28 -24.39
N ALA A 251 15.39 5.60 -23.30
CA ALA A 251 14.78 5.73 -21.97
C ALA A 251 13.69 6.82 -21.94
N GLU A 252 13.93 7.97 -22.59
CA GLU A 252 12.93 9.05 -22.72
C GLU A 252 11.64 8.56 -23.39
N LYS A 253 11.73 7.86 -24.51
CA LYS A 253 10.58 7.28 -25.22
C LYS A 253 9.84 6.25 -24.36
N VAL A 254 10.59 5.40 -23.66
CA VAL A 254 10.02 4.37 -22.78
C VAL A 254 9.26 5.01 -21.62
N VAL A 255 9.90 5.93 -20.89
CA VAL A 255 9.27 6.58 -19.72
C VAL A 255 8.08 7.44 -20.15
N LYS A 256 8.15 8.13 -21.28
CA LYS A 256 7.01 8.88 -21.83
C LYS A 256 5.82 7.96 -22.08
N LYS A 257 6.02 6.81 -22.73
CA LYS A 257 4.97 5.83 -23.05
C LYS A 257 4.42 5.16 -21.79
N TYR A 258 5.29 4.78 -20.87
CA TYR A 258 4.91 4.25 -19.56
C TYR A 258 4.02 5.24 -18.79
N THR A 259 4.42 6.51 -18.77
CA THR A 259 3.64 7.57 -18.09
C THR A 259 2.30 7.84 -18.80
N ASP A 260 2.18 7.63 -20.11
CA ASP A 260 0.89 7.72 -20.82
C ASP A 260 -0.08 6.64 -20.35
N TYR A 261 0.38 5.39 -20.22
CA TYR A 261 -0.44 4.31 -19.72
C TYR A 261 -0.83 4.51 -18.25
N LEU A 262 0.13 4.95 -17.42
CA LEU A 262 -0.15 5.23 -16.02
C LEU A 262 -1.18 6.37 -15.89
N ALA A 263 -1.04 7.43 -16.67
CA ALA A 263 -1.98 8.55 -16.67
C ALA A 263 -3.38 8.10 -17.09
N ALA A 264 -3.52 7.21 -18.06
CA ALA A 264 -4.81 6.67 -18.48
C ALA A 264 -5.49 5.91 -17.34
N GLY A 265 -4.78 4.98 -16.67
CA GLY A 265 -5.32 4.24 -15.53
C GLY A 265 -5.69 5.14 -14.36
N VAL A 266 -4.80 6.06 -13.97
CA VAL A 266 -5.07 7.03 -12.89
C VAL A 266 -6.26 7.91 -13.22
N THR A 267 -6.39 8.37 -14.47
CA THR A 267 -7.55 9.17 -14.90
C THR A 267 -8.85 8.38 -14.83
N ASN A 268 -8.85 7.11 -15.23
CA ASN A 268 -10.02 6.24 -15.11
C ASN A 268 -10.47 6.12 -13.64
N VAL A 269 -9.52 5.90 -12.73
CA VAL A 269 -9.78 5.85 -11.29
C VAL A 269 -10.36 7.17 -10.78
N ILE A 270 -9.80 8.30 -11.19
CA ILE A 270 -10.32 9.62 -10.80
C ILE A 270 -11.72 9.83 -11.34
N ASN A 271 -11.98 9.52 -12.61
CA ASN A 271 -13.31 9.68 -13.22
C ASN A 271 -14.35 8.74 -12.62
N ALA A 272 -13.94 7.57 -12.09
CA ALA A 272 -14.85 6.61 -11.46
C ALA A 272 -15.18 6.97 -10.00
N PHE A 273 -14.19 7.40 -9.22
CA PHE A 273 -14.32 7.56 -7.77
C PHE A 273 -14.20 8.99 -7.27
N HIS A 274 -13.60 9.87 -8.03
CA HIS A 274 -13.32 11.28 -7.70
C HIS A 274 -12.85 11.48 -6.25
N PRO A 275 -11.74 10.85 -5.82
CA PRO A 275 -11.22 11.02 -4.48
C PRO A 275 -10.58 12.41 -4.31
N GLN A 276 -10.36 12.85 -3.07
CA GLN A 276 -9.57 14.07 -2.83
C GLN A 276 -8.11 13.91 -3.25
N ALA A 277 -7.57 12.68 -3.15
CA ALA A 277 -6.19 12.39 -3.55
C ALA A 277 -6.02 10.99 -4.15
N ILE A 278 -5.06 10.90 -5.08
CA ILE A 278 -4.43 9.65 -5.50
C ILE A 278 -3.07 9.59 -4.82
N LEU A 279 -2.84 8.56 -4.02
CA LEU A 279 -1.53 8.26 -3.43
C LEU A 279 -0.81 7.24 -4.30
N LEU A 280 0.41 7.55 -4.70
CA LEU A 280 1.26 6.64 -5.46
C LEU A 280 2.32 6.05 -4.55
N GLY A 281 2.34 4.74 -4.43
CA GLY A 281 3.33 3.97 -3.68
C GLY A 281 4.19 3.09 -4.60
N GLY A 282 5.19 2.43 -4.00
CA GLY A 282 6.07 1.50 -4.71
C GLY A 282 7.35 2.13 -5.25
N GLY A 283 8.28 1.26 -5.67
CA GLY A 283 9.65 1.65 -6.03
C GLY A 283 9.77 2.65 -7.19
N ILE A 284 8.79 2.70 -8.07
CA ILE A 284 8.76 3.64 -9.21
C ILE A 284 8.72 5.10 -8.72
N CYS A 285 8.09 5.36 -7.58
CA CYS A 285 7.96 6.71 -7.02
C CYS A 285 9.30 7.31 -6.60
N ALA A 286 10.34 6.50 -6.37
CA ALA A 286 11.70 6.96 -6.10
C ALA A 286 12.32 7.74 -7.27
N ALA A 287 11.73 7.65 -8.47
CA ALA A 287 12.15 8.46 -9.60
C ALA A 287 11.94 9.98 -9.38
N GLY A 288 11.02 10.37 -8.48
CA GLY A 288 10.77 11.76 -8.12
C GLY A 288 10.13 12.58 -9.25
N ASP A 289 10.49 13.84 -9.37
CA ASP A 289 9.84 14.80 -10.27
C ASP A 289 9.97 14.47 -11.75
N VAL A 290 11.02 13.75 -12.18
CA VAL A 290 11.15 13.32 -13.58
C VAL A 290 10.01 12.41 -14.03
N PHE A 291 9.37 11.77 -13.07
CA PHE A 291 8.21 10.89 -13.24
C PHE A 291 6.90 11.59 -12.86
N LEU A 292 6.86 12.20 -11.66
CA LEU A 292 5.62 12.70 -11.06
C LEU A 292 5.07 13.93 -11.79
N THR A 293 5.94 14.87 -12.20
CA THR A 293 5.51 16.11 -12.90
C THR A 293 4.87 15.81 -14.25
N PRO A 294 5.46 14.99 -15.15
CA PRO A 294 4.81 14.60 -16.39
C PRO A 294 3.49 13.85 -16.17
N LEU A 295 3.44 12.98 -15.17
CA LEU A 295 2.22 12.24 -14.83
C LEU A 295 1.09 13.19 -14.44
N LYS A 296 1.30 14.08 -13.46
CA LYS A 296 0.32 15.09 -13.04
C LYS A 296 -0.21 15.90 -14.21
N ARG A 297 0.71 16.39 -15.07
CA ARG A 297 0.32 17.16 -16.27
C ARG A 297 -0.58 16.37 -17.21
N LYS A 298 -0.29 15.07 -17.43
CA LYS A 298 -1.07 14.22 -18.33
C LYS A 298 -2.45 13.91 -17.73
N VAL A 299 -2.52 13.55 -16.47
CA VAL A 299 -3.78 13.27 -15.76
C VAL A 299 -4.67 14.52 -15.76
N ASN A 300 -4.11 15.69 -15.41
CA ASN A 300 -4.86 16.94 -15.34
C ASN A 300 -5.51 17.36 -16.68
N ARG A 301 -4.98 16.89 -17.80
CA ARG A 301 -5.54 17.13 -19.14
C ARG A 301 -6.66 16.16 -19.51
N GLN A 302 -6.81 15.06 -18.79
CA GLN A 302 -7.71 13.96 -19.12
C GLN A 302 -8.88 13.82 -18.15
N ILE A 303 -8.82 14.46 -16.99
CA ILE A 303 -9.93 14.43 -16.00
C ILE A 303 -11.16 15.09 -16.61
N TYR A 304 -12.31 14.41 -16.48
CA TYR A 304 -13.60 14.97 -16.90
C TYR A 304 -13.91 16.25 -16.10
N GLY A 305 -14.30 17.30 -16.80
CA GLY A 305 -14.53 18.62 -16.18
C GLY A 305 -13.25 19.43 -15.93
N GLY A 306 -12.06 18.80 -16.00
CA GLY A 306 -10.77 19.43 -15.77
C GLY A 306 -10.52 19.82 -14.30
N THR A 307 -9.26 20.05 -13.97
CA THR A 307 -8.81 20.34 -12.59
C THR A 307 -9.31 21.67 -12.02
N LYS A 308 -9.77 22.59 -12.87
CA LYS A 308 -10.35 23.87 -12.42
C LYS A 308 -11.63 23.66 -11.62
N PHE A 309 -12.45 22.69 -12.00
CA PHE A 309 -13.74 22.41 -11.36
C PHE A 309 -13.70 21.18 -10.46
N ALA A 310 -12.77 20.28 -10.71
CA ALA A 310 -12.66 18.98 -10.02
C ALA A 310 -11.19 18.67 -9.67
N PRO A 311 -10.56 19.42 -8.76
CA PRO A 311 -9.17 19.21 -8.41
C PRO A 311 -9.00 17.90 -7.64
N VAL A 312 -8.03 17.08 -8.07
CA VAL A 312 -7.58 15.88 -7.35
C VAL A 312 -6.08 15.98 -7.16
N GLU A 313 -5.61 15.82 -5.91
CA GLU A 313 -4.17 15.82 -5.65
C GLU A 313 -3.57 14.45 -6.01
N ILE A 314 -2.38 14.48 -6.62
CA ILE A 314 -1.58 13.26 -6.83
C ILE A 314 -0.31 13.42 -6.00
N VAL A 315 -0.13 12.56 -5.02
CA VAL A 315 0.97 12.63 -4.06
C VAL A 315 1.67 11.27 -3.94
N VAL A 316 2.91 11.29 -3.47
CA VAL A 316 3.67 10.06 -3.20
C VAL A 316 3.36 9.62 -1.77
N ALA A 317 3.14 8.32 -1.59
CA ALA A 317 3.02 7.66 -0.30
C ALA A 317 4.30 7.87 0.55
N SER A 318 4.16 8.03 1.85
CA SER A 318 5.26 8.44 2.73
C SER A 318 5.76 7.36 3.68
N LEU A 319 4.97 6.32 3.95
CA LEU A 319 5.32 5.26 4.90
C LEU A 319 6.25 4.18 4.31
N GLY A 320 6.44 4.19 2.99
CA GLY A 320 7.34 3.28 2.32
C GLY A 320 7.00 1.79 2.57
N ASN A 321 8.02 1.02 2.94
CA ASN A 321 7.89 -0.41 3.18
C ASN A 321 7.22 -0.78 4.51
N ASP A 322 6.86 0.18 5.34
CA ASP A 322 6.22 -0.06 6.63
C ASP A 322 4.71 0.29 6.60
N ALA A 323 4.21 0.75 5.44
CA ALA A 323 2.79 1.05 5.24
C ALA A 323 1.89 -0.13 5.62
N GLY A 324 2.31 -1.37 5.30
CA GLY A 324 1.61 -2.59 5.67
C GLY A 324 1.50 -2.78 7.19
N ILE A 325 2.57 -2.51 7.95
CA ILE A 325 2.55 -2.59 9.43
C ILE A 325 1.60 -1.56 10.02
N TYR A 326 1.73 -0.30 9.58
CA TYR A 326 0.89 0.80 10.05
C TYR A 326 -0.60 0.56 9.79
N GLY A 327 -0.92 0.16 8.58
CA GLY A 327 -2.30 -0.06 8.20
C GLY A 327 -2.89 -1.32 8.81
N ALA A 328 -2.09 -2.38 8.96
CA ALA A 328 -2.51 -3.56 9.69
C ALA A 328 -2.85 -3.21 11.15
N ALA A 329 -1.98 -2.49 11.87
CA ALA A 329 -2.28 -2.02 13.22
C ALA A 329 -3.57 -1.18 13.26
N ALA A 330 -3.78 -0.31 12.26
CA ALA A 330 -4.97 0.54 12.16
C ALA A 330 -6.29 -0.24 11.94
N LEU A 331 -6.25 -1.47 11.49
CA LEU A 331 -7.46 -2.31 11.43
C LEU A 331 -8.03 -2.63 12.82
N ALA A 332 -7.21 -2.53 13.86
CA ALA A 332 -7.56 -2.89 15.24
C ALA A 332 -7.89 -1.67 16.12
N PHE A 333 -7.93 -0.45 15.56
CA PHE A 333 -8.22 0.81 16.28
C PHE A 333 -9.69 0.96 16.67
#